data_5e8d43cf1bbae7a25a2e7b2405c2736a
#
_entry.id   5e8d43cf1bbae7a25a2e7b2405c2736a
#
_cell.length_a   1.000
_cell.length_b   1.000
_cell.length_c   1.000
_cell.angle_alpha   90.00
_cell.angle_beta   90.00
_cell.angle_gamma   90.00
#
_symmetry.space_group_name_H-M   'P 1'
#
loop_
_entity.id
_entity.type
_entity.pdbx_description
1 polymer ?
#
loop_
_entity_poly.entity_id
_entity_poly.type
_entity_poly.pdbx_seq_one_letter_code
_entity_poly.pdbx_strand_id
1 'polypeptide(L)'
;MELLDFYKGKRVLVTGDTGFKGSWLIRILHLAGAEVTGYALKAPTEPSMFEILHLGETIHHVDGDVRDFAHLKQVFDETKPEIVLHLAAQPIVRESYRDPVGTYAANVMGTVHVLECARQCESVRSLVNVTTDKV
;
A
#
# COMPACT_ATOMS: atom_id res chain seq x y z
N MET A 1 -5.90 20.79 11.83
CA MET A 1 -5.01 21.07 10.70
C MET A 1 -5.76 20.74 9.40
N GLU A 2 -5.91 21.72 8.54
CA GLU A 2 -6.75 21.60 7.34
C GLU A 2 -6.35 20.43 6.42
N LEU A 3 -5.05 20.20 6.25
CA LEU A 3 -4.56 19.11 5.40
C LEU A 3 -5.01 17.73 5.90
N LEU A 4 -4.97 17.53 7.23
CA LEU A 4 -5.40 16.26 7.81
C LEU A 4 -6.93 16.14 7.82
N ASP A 5 -7.65 17.24 7.94
CA ASP A 5 -9.11 17.23 7.89
C ASP A 5 -9.65 16.73 6.55
N PHE A 6 -8.91 16.93 5.48
CA PHE A 6 -9.25 16.41 4.15
C PHE A 6 -9.49 14.90 4.15
N TYR A 7 -8.68 14.15 4.92
CA TYR A 7 -8.74 12.69 4.93
C TYR A 7 -9.85 12.12 5.81
N LYS A 8 -10.46 12.95 6.64
CA LYS A 8 -11.50 12.47 7.57
C LYS A 8 -12.66 11.82 6.80
N GLY A 9 -12.93 10.55 7.12
CA GLY A 9 -14.00 9.78 6.47
C GLY A 9 -13.67 9.30 5.06
N LYS A 10 -12.51 9.63 4.51
CA LYS A 10 -12.11 9.14 3.18
C LYS A 10 -11.65 7.68 3.26
N ARG A 11 -12.02 6.90 2.25
CA ARG A 11 -11.54 5.51 2.11
C ARG A 11 -10.21 5.55 1.38
N VAL A 12 -9.15 5.12 2.06
CA VAL A 12 -7.78 5.16 1.54
C VAL A 12 -7.21 3.75 1.51
N LEU A 13 -6.69 3.34 0.36
CA LEU A 13 -5.96 2.08 0.22
C LEU A 13 -4.47 2.39 0.15
N VAL A 14 -3.70 1.76 1.03
CA VAL A 14 -2.23 1.89 1.06
C VAL A 14 -1.61 0.53 0.79
N THR A 15 -0.87 0.40 -0.30
CA THR A 15 -0.06 -0.79 -0.52
C THR A 15 1.30 -0.60 0.13
N GLY A 16 1.86 -1.68 0.68
CA GLY A 16 3.15 -1.60 1.35
C GLY A 16 3.07 -1.04 2.77
N ASP A 17 1.92 -1.19 3.43
CA ASP A 17 1.67 -0.65 4.76
C ASP A 17 2.53 -1.30 5.85
N THR A 18 3.11 -2.47 5.61
CA THR A 18 4.01 -3.12 6.57
C THR A 18 5.45 -2.61 6.50
N GLY A 19 5.80 -1.82 5.48
CA GLY A 19 7.11 -1.19 5.37
C GLY A 19 7.25 0.02 6.28
N PHE A 20 8.45 0.60 6.33
CA PHE A 20 8.75 1.73 7.23
C PHE A 20 7.89 2.96 6.90
N LYS A 21 7.94 3.41 5.63
CA LYS A 21 7.17 4.60 5.22
C LYS A 21 5.66 4.33 5.24
N GLY A 22 5.26 3.14 4.82
CA GLY A 22 3.86 2.74 4.82
C GLY A 22 3.29 2.72 6.23
N SER A 23 4.05 2.23 7.21
CA SER A 23 3.63 2.19 8.61
C SER A 23 3.40 3.60 9.18
N TRP A 24 4.31 4.54 8.91
CA TRP A 24 4.11 5.94 9.28
C TRP A 24 2.87 6.53 8.62
N LEU A 25 2.69 6.26 7.33
CA LEU A 25 1.59 6.82 6.55
C LEU A 25 0.24 6.35 7.09
N ILE A 26 0.08 5.04 7.32
CA ILE A 26 -1.20 4.53 7.83
C ILE A 26 -1.50 5.07 9.23
N ARG A 27 -0.48 5.27 10.06
CA ARG A 27 -0.66 5.88 11.38
C ARG A 27 -1.18 7.32 11.27
N ILE A 28 -0.59 8.11 10.40
CA ILE A 28 -1.01 9.49 10.16
C ILE A 28 -2.45 9.53 9.63
N LEU A 29 -2.77 8.69 8.65
CA LEU A 29 -4.12 8.62 8.07
C LEU A 29 -5.15 8.17 9.09
N HIS A 30 -4.82 7.20 9.93
CA HIS A 30 -5.71 6.74 10.99
C HIS A 30 -6.01 7.88 11.97
N LEU A 31 -4.99 8.61 12.41
CA LEU A 31 -5.15 9.76 13.29
C LEU A 31 -5.95 10.88 12.64
N ALA A 32 -5.89 11.01 11.33
CA ALA A 32 -6.66 11.99 10.58
C ALA A 32 -8.13 11.58 10.39
N GLY A 33 -8.52 10.38 10.83
CA GLY A 33 -9.89 9.89 10.73
C GLY A 33 -10.25 9.24 9.41
N ALA A 34 -9.27 8.88 8.59
CA ALA A 34 -9.51 8.14 7.35
C ALA A 34 -9.88 6.68 7.63
N GLU A 35 -10.67 6.09 6.74
CA GLU A 35 -10.91 4.66 6.71
C GLU A 35 -9.81 3.99 5.90
N VAL A 36 -8.80 3.44 6.58
CA VAL A 36 -7.59 2.93 5.94
C VAL A 36 -7.67 1.42 5.74
N THR A 37 -7.41 0.99 4.52
CA THR A 37 -7.15 -0.41 4.18
C THR A 37 -5.68 -0.52 3.77
N GLY A 38 -4.95 -1.42 4.41
CA GLY A 38 -3.57 -1.73 4.05
C GLY A 38 -3.49 -3.04 3.28
N TYR A 39 -2.63 -3.11 2.29
CA TYR A 39 -2.40 -4.31 1.49
C TYR A 39 -0.90 -4.52 1.31
N ALA A 40 -0.38 -5.57 1.89
CA ALA A 40 1.04 -5.88 1.80
C ALA A 40 1.34 -7.31 2.25
N LEU A 41 2.54 -7.76 1.92
CA LEU A 41 3.12 -8.96 2.50
C LEU A 41 3.39 -8.72 3.99
N LYS A 42 3.68 -9.78 4.73
CA LYS A 42 4.10 -9.65 6.12
C LYS A 42 5.26 -8.66 6.24
N ALA A 43 5.34 -8.02 7.41
CA ALA A 43 6.42 -7.08 7.69
C ALA A 43 7.78 -7.73 7.42
N PRO A 44 8.70 -7.03 6.69
CA PRO A 44 9.96 -7.63 6.25
C PRO A 44 10.99 -7.83 7.36
N THR A 45 10.79 -7.19 8.51
CA THR A 45 11.72 -7.26 9.63
C THR A 45 10.99 -7.64 10.92
N GLU A 46 11.74 -8.23 11.85
CA GLU A 46 11.24 -8.57 13.16
C GLU A 46 12.28 -8.14 14.20
N PRO A 47 12.02 -7.12 15.06
CA PRO A 47 10.75 -6.38 15.12
C PRO A 47 10.56 -5.39 13.97
N SER A 48 9.32 -5.05 13.68
CA SER A 48 8.97 -4.03 12.68
C SER A 48 8.17 -2.91 13.34
N MET A 49 8.18 -1.73 12.72
CA MET A 49 7.37 -0.61 13.19
C MET A 49 5.89 -0.98 13.16
N PHE A 50 5.45 -1.69 12.13
CA PHE A 50 4.07 -2.14 11.98
C PHE A 50 3.61 -2.96 13.19
N GLU A 51 4.42 -3.92 13.61
CA GLU A 51 4.12 -4.79 14.76
C GLU A 51 4.24 -4.04 16.09
N ILE A 52 5.32 -3.27 16.27
CA ILE A 52 5.57 -2.51 17.51
C ILE A 52 4.43 -1.55 17.81
N LEU A 53 3.90 -0.88 16.80
CA LEU A 53 2.81 0.07 16.97
C LEU A 53 1.43 -0.56 16.88
N HIS A 54 1.33 -1.87 16.73
CA HIS A 54 0.05 -2.59 16.59
C HIS A 54 -0.84 -2.01 15.51
N LEU A 55 -0.24 -1.59 14.39
CA LEU A 55 -0.96 -0.89 13.33
C LEU A 55 -2.01 -1.77 12.65
N GLY A 56 -1.79 -3.09 12.59
CA GLY A 56 -2.78 -4.02 12.03
C GLY A 56 -4.08 -4.07 12.82
N GLU A 57 -4.08 -3.61 14.07
CA GLU A 57 -5.27 -3.56 14.92
C GLU A 57 -6.05 -2.26 14.75
N THR A 58 -5.42 -1.21 14.20
CA THR A 58 -6.02 0.11 14.06
C THR A 58 -6.62 0.37 12.68
N ILE A 59 -6.25 -0.43 11.69
CA ILE A 59 -6.74 -0.30 10.32
C ILE A 59 -7.23 -1.66 9.82
N HIS A 60 -7.89 -1.68 8.66
CA HIS A 60 -8.21 -2.92 7.98
C HIS A 60 -6.99 -3.37 7.17
N HIS A 61 -6.22 -4.31 7.72
CA HIS A 61 -5.03 -4.83 7.04
C HIS A 61 -5.35 -6.14 6.33
N VAL A 62 -4.93 -6.25 5.07
CA VAL A 62 -5.05 -7.45 4.24
C VAL A 62 -3.64 -7.93 3.87
N ASP A 63 -3.31 -9.15 4.25
CA ASP A 63 -2.08 -9.78 3.79
C ASP A 63 -2.24 -10.14 2.32
N GLY A 64 -1.39 -9.60 1.46
CA GLY A 64 -1.47 -9.87 0.05
C GLY A 64 -0.25 -9.38 -0.71
N ASP A 65 -0.15 -9.81 -1.95
CA ASP A 65 0.98 -9.54 -2.83
C ASP A 65 0.48 -8.74 -4.04
N VAL A 66 1.15 -7.62 -4.35
CA VAL A 66 0.78 -6.81 -5.52
C VAL A 66 0.99 -7.56 -6.84
N ARG A 67 1.73 -8.67 -6.83
CA ARG A 67 1.88 -9.55 -7.99
C ARG A 67 0.61 -10.38 -8.24
N ASP A 68 -0.24 -10.54 -7.23
CA ASP A 68 -1.52 -11.26 -7.33
C ASP A 68 -2.64 -10.30 -7.73
N PHE A 69 -2.84 -10.18 -9.04
CA PHE A 69 -3.84 -9.25 -9.59
C PHE A 69 -5.26 -9.57 -9.10
N ALA A 70 -5.65 -10.85 -9.11
CA ALA A 70 -7.01 -11.23 -8.74
C ALA A 70 -7.35 -10.85 -7.29
N HIS A 71 -6.42 -11.10 -6.36
CA HIS A 71 -6.61 -10.75 -4.95
C HIS A 71 -6.66 -9.22 -4.76
N LEU A 72 -5.75 -8.50 -5.41
CA LEU A 72 -5.72 -7.04 -5.35
C LEU A 72 -7.02 -6.45 -5.91
N LYS A 73 -7.50 -6.97 -7.03
CA LYS A 73 -8.76 -6.53 -7.64
C LYS A 73 -9.93 -6.74 -6.69
N GLN A 74 -9.97 -7.90 -6.02
CA GLN A 74 -11.00 -8.20 -5.03
C GLN A 74 -11.00 -7.17 -3.90
N VAL A 75 -9.81 -6.80 -3.39
CA VAL A 75 -9.68 -5.79 -2.33
C VAL A 75 -10.20 -4.44 -2.79
N PHE A 76 -9.88 -4.03 -4.01
CA PHE A 76 -10.43 -2.80 -4.58
C PHE A 76 -11.95 -2.84 -4.66
N ASP A 77 -12.51 -3.94 -5.13
CA ASP A 77 -13.96 -4.08 -5.30
C ASP A 77 -14.71 -4.08 -3.97
N GLU A 78 -14.11 -4.65 -2.94
CA GLU A 78 -14.71 -4.73 -1.60
C GLU A 78 -14.60 -3.41 -0.83
N THR A 79 -13.45 -2.74 -0.91
CA THR A 79 -13.17 -1.55 -0.11
C THR A 79 -13.54 -0.24 -0.81
N LYS A 80 -13.62 -0.25 -2.12
CA LYS A 80 -13.98 0.91 -2.96
C LYS A 80 -13.22 2.17 -2.53
N PRO A 81 -11.88 2.15 -2.60
CA PRO A 81 -11.09 3.28 -2.14
C PRO A 81 -11.30 4.51 -3.01
N GLU A 82 -11.26 5.67 -2.38
CA GLU A 82 -11.30 6.96 -3.07
C GLU A 82 -9.90 7.45 -3.40
N ILE A 83 -8.93 7.11 -2.53
CA ILE A 83 -7.53 7.49 -2.64
C ILE A 83 -6.68 6.22 -2.55
N VAL A 84 -5.72 6.10 -3.46
CA VAL A 84 -4.78 4.98 -3.48
C VAL A 84 -3.36 5.52 -3.34
N LEU A 85 -2.64 5.01 -2.36
CA LEU A 85 -1.24 5.37 -2.12
C LEU A 85 -0.41 4.08 -2.28
N HIS A 86 0.32 3.99 -3.39
CA HIS A 86 1.05 2.78 -3.75
C HIS A 86 2.52 2.89 -3.33
N LEU A 87 2.89 2.16 -2.27
CA LEU A 87 4.25 2.12 -1.73
C LEU A 87 4.87 0.72 -1.78
N ALA A 88 4.10 -0.30 -2.17
CA ALA A 88 4.59 -1.66 -2.23
C ALA A 88 5.67 -1.80 -3.31
N ALA A 89 6.84 -2.30 -2.90
CA ALA A 89 7.97 -2.51 -3.80
C ALA A 89 8.96 -3.47 -3.17
N GLN A 90 9.88 -3.99 -3.99
CA GLN A 90 11.08 -4.67 -3.52
C GLN A 90 12.25 -3.67 -3.65
N PRO A 91 12.64 -2.97 -2.56
CA PRO A 91 13.61 -1.88 -2.65
C PRO A 91 15.06 -2.29 -2.43
N ILE A 92 15.33 -3.54 -2.06
CA ILE A 92 16.66 -3.99 -1.66
C ILE A 92 17.48 -4.33 -2.89
N VAL A 93 18.53 -3.55 -3.14
CA VAL A 93 19.41 -3.70 -4.33
C VAL A 93 20.04 -5.09 -4.41
N ARG A 94 20.54 -5.61 -3.29
CA ARG A 94 21.13 -6.94 -3.25
C ARG A 94 20.13 -8.01 -3.69
N GLU A 95 18.88 -7.90 -3.25
CA GLU A 95 17.81 -8.83 -3.62
C GLU A 95 17.49 -8.74 -5.11
N SER A 96 17.61 -7.54 -5.69
CA SER A 96 17.36 -7.36 -7.13
C SER A 96 18.37 -8.11 -8.01
N TYR A 97 19.59 -8.26 -7.53
CA TYR A 97 20.61 -9.06 -8.23
C TYR A 97 20.39 -10.55 -8.04
N ARG A 98 19.94 -10.96 -6.86
CA ARG A 98 19.67 -12.35 -6.54
C ARG A 98 18.42 -12.87 -7.25
N ASP A 99 17.37 -12.08 -7.29
CA ASP A 99 16.08 -12.42 -7.87
C ASP A 99 15.54 -11.27 -8.72
N PRO A 100 16.08 -11.07 -9.95
CA PRO A 100 15.60 -10.01 -10.82
C PRO A 100 14.16 -10.21 -11.28
N VAL A 101 13.75 -11.45 -11.51
CA VAL A 101 12.37 -11.74 -11.95
C VAL A 101 11.36 -11.34 -10.89
N GLY A 102 11.60 -11.68 -9.63
CA GLY A 102 10.73 -11.29 -8.52
C GLY A 102 10.71 -9.78 -8.33
N THR A 103 11.86 -9.12 -8.50
CA THR A 103 11.96 -7.67 -8.39
C THR A 103 11.14 -6.96 -9.47
N TYR A 104 11.24 -7.39 -10.73
CA TYR A 104 10.42 -6.84 -11.81
C TYR A 104 8.94 -7.16 -11.59
N ALA A 105 8.63 -8.36 -11.14
CA ALA A 105 7.24 -8.74 -10.88
C ALA A 105 6.61 -7.84 -9.82
N ALA A 106 7.34 -7.55 -8.73
CA ALA A 106 6.83 -6.66 -7.68
C ALA A 106 6.80 -5.21 -8.13
N ASN A 107 7.90 -4.70 -8.69
CA ASN A 107 8.05 -3.26 -8.94
C ASN A 107 7.38 -2.82 -10.23
N VAL A 108 7.44 -3.63 -11.29
CA VAL A 108 6.83 -3.28 -12.58
C VAL A 108 5.40 -3.81 -12.65
N MET A 109 5.24 -5.13 -12.57
CA MET A 109 3.90 -5.72 -12.69
C MET A 109 3.00 -5.38 -11.51
N GLY A 110 3.55 -5.28 -10.31
CA GLY A 110 2.78 -4.82 -9.15
C GLY A 110 2.21 -3.43 -9.35
N THR A 111 3.01 -2.52 -9.89
CA THR A 111 2.56 -1.16 -10.22
C THR A 111 1.49 -1.19 -11.31
N VAL A 112 1.70 -1.98 -12.37
CA VAL A 112 0.69 -2.17 -13.43
C VAL A 112 -0.62 -2.68 -12.84
N HIS A 113 -0.56 -3.65 -11.95
CA HIS A 113 -1.76 -4.21 -11.31
C HIS A 113 -2.52 -3.17 -10.51
N VAL A 114 -1.81 -2.35 -9.73
CA VAL A 114 -2.44 -1.28 -8.93
C VAL A 114 -3.10 -0.26 -9.84
N LEU A 115 -2.41 0.17 -10.89
CA LEU A 115 -2.95 1.13 -11.84
C LEU A 115 -4.18 0.58 -12.57
N GLU A 116 -4.14 -0.69 -12.99
CA GLU A 116 -5.26 -1.32 -13.68
C GLU A 116 -6.47 -1.49 -12.76
N CYS A 117 -6.26 -1.90 -11.50
CA CYS A 117 -7.34 -1.97 -10.53
C CYS A 117 -7.97 -0.59 -10.29
N ALA A 118 -7.13 0.44 -10.19
CA ALA A 118 -7.61 1.81 -10.00
C ALA A 118 -8.41 2.28 -11.22
N ARG A 119 -7.94 1.96 -12.43
CA ARG A 119 -8.65 2.33 -13.66
C ARG A 119 -10.04 1.72 -13.72
N GLN A 120 -10.21 0.49 -13.25
CA GLN A 120 -11.47 -0.23 -13.27
C GLN A 120 -12.39 0.11 -12.10
N CYS A 121 -11.88 0.81 -11.09
CA CYS A 121 -12.63 1.11 -9.86
C CYS A 121 -13.16 2.54 -9.89
N GLU A 122 -14.48 2.68 -10.04
CA GLU A 122 -15.11 3.99 -10.20
C GLU A 122 -14.96 4.92 -9.00
N SER A 123 -14.75 4.36 -7.81
CA SER A 123 -14.61 5.16 -6.59
C SER A 123 -13.28 5.90 -6.50
N VAL A 124 -12.23 5.43 -7.21
CA VAL A 124 -10.90 6.01 -7.13
C VAL A 124 -10.88 7.40 -7.78
N ARG A 125 -10.53 8.41 -6.98
CA ARG A 125 -10.44 9.80 -7.40
C ARG A 125 -8.99 10.27 -7.53
N SER A 126 -8.08 9.66 -6.78
CA SER A 126 -6.68 10.07 -6.74
C SER A 126 -5.80 8.86 -6.46
N LEU A 127 -4.66 8.81 -7.14
CA LEU A 127 -3.65 7.79 -6.93
C LEU A 127 -2.27 8.43 -6.90
N VAL A 128 -1.48 8.09 -5.89
CA VAL A 128 -0.08 8.47 -5.81
C VAL A 128 0.77 7.22 -5.89
N ASN A 129 1.67 7.18 -6.86
CA ASN A 129 2.65 6.11 -6.99
C ASN A 129 3.98 6.61 -6.47
N VAL A 130 4.41 6.07 -5.34
CA VAL A 130 5.70 6.44 -4.74
C VAL A 130 6.79 5.66 -5.44
N THR A 131 7.62 6.38 -6.18
CA THR A 131 8.74 5.81 -6.92
C THR A 131 10.03 5.91 -6.13
N THR A 132 11.16 5.70 -6.78
CA THR A 132 12.47 5.70 -6.15
C THR A 132 13.30 6.90 -6.59
N ASP A 133 14.23 7.33 -5.74
CA ASP A 133 15.27 8.28 -6.08
C ASP A 133 16.48 7.61 -6.76
N LYS A 134 16.44 6.29 -6.88
CA LYS A 134 17.52 5.48 -7.47
C LYS A 134 17.16 5.13 -8.90
N VAL A 135 17.65 5.93 -9.82
CA VAL A 135 17.44 5.74 -11.26
C VAL A 135 18.73 5.42 -11.98
#